data_5bb12385d280120b18907caf3a9d7209
#
_entry.id   5bb12385d280120b18907caf3a9d7209
#
_cell.length_a   1.000
_cell.length_b   1.000
_cell.length_c   1.000
_cell.angle_alpha   90.00
_cell.angle_beta   90.00
_cell.angle_gamma   90.00
#
_symmetry.space_group_name_H-M   'P 1'
#
loop_
_entity.id
_entity.type
_entity.pdbx_description
1 polymer ?
#
loop_
_entity_poly.entity_id
_entity_poly.type
_entity_poly.pdbx_seq_one_letter_code
_entity_poly.pdbx_strand_id
1 'polypeptide(L)'
;RTMCTFLGAGTLIGPDDINDQHIKNHKIAYLEGYLWDNENAKKAMKKMVDICKADNQQIAFTLSDLFCVDRHRDSFRELIENDIDILFANEDEIKAQSQESNFEGAVEYAKSLKMTVAITRAEKGSVVVEKDKVIEINPIQVDKVVDTTGAGDLYAAGLLFGIAREKDISTCGNYASVAAAEIISHYGARPLVKLSNLI
;
A
#
# COMPACT_ATOMS: atom_id res chain seq x y z
N ARG A 1 17.35 10.80 10.26
CA ARG A 1 16.22 10.59 11.18
C ARG A 1 16.05 9.09 11.45
N THR A 2 15.83 8.73 12.71
CA THR A 2 15.60 7.34 13.14
C THR A 2 14.16 7.24 13.68
N MET A 3 13.46 6.17 13.33
CA MET A 3 12.17 5.82 13.91
C MET A 3 12.32 4.51 14.69
N CYS A 4 11.85 4.50 15.94
CA CYS A 4 11.75 3.29 16.74
C CYS A 4 10.27 2.87 16.75
N THR A 5 9.98 1.68 16.21
CA THR A 5 8.61 1.18 16.08
C THR A 5 8.32 0.10 17.11
N PHE A 6 7.20 0.23 17.80
CA PHE A 6 6.65 -0.80 18.67
C PHE A 6 5.17 -0.97 18.33
N LEU A 7 4.81 -2.09 17.72
CA LEU A 7 3.45 -2.32 17.19
C LEU A 7 2.39 -2.49 18.29
N GLY A 8 2.79 -2.82 19.50
CA GLY A 8 1.91 -2.87 20.67
C GLY A 8 0.70 -3.79 20.47
N ALA A 9 -0.47 -3.29 20.81
CA ALA A 9 -1.73 -4.04 20.74
C ALA A 9 -2.13 -4.43 19.30
N GLY A 10 -1.62 -3.76 18.27
CA GLY A 10 -1.89 -4.12 16.87
C GLY A 10 -1.50 -5.55 16.52
N THR A 11 -0.48 -6.11 17.21
CA THR A 11 -0.04 -7.49 16.98
C THR A 11 -0.93 -8.54 17.70
N LEU A 12 -1.86 -8.11 18.53
CA LEU A 12 -2.76 -9.02 19.26
C LEU A 12 -4.00 -9.39 18.44
N ILE A 13 -4.21 -8.76 17.29
CA ILE A 13 -5.32 -9.10 16.39
C ILE A 13 -5.27 -10.58 16.01
N GLY A 14 -6.42 -11.23 16.01
CA GLY A 14 -6.57 -12.63 15.63
C GLY A 14 -7.81 -12.87 14.77
N PRO A 15 -8.05 -14.12 14.31
CA PRO A 15 -9.20 -14.45 13.47
C PRO A 15 -10.55 -14.10 14.09
N ASP A 16 -10.66 -14.13 15.43
CA ASP A 16 -11.91 -13.83 16.14
C ASP A 16 -12.26 -12.33 16.13
N ASP A 17 -11.26 -11.45 15.87
CA ASP A 17 -11.48 -10.02 15.73
C ASP A 17 -12.00 -9.65 14.33
N ILE A 18 -11.93 -10.57 13.37
CA ILE A 18 -12.40 -10.35 12.00
C ILE A 18 -13.89 -10.67 11.91
N ASN A 19 -14.67 -9.62 11.77
CA ASN A 19 -16.12 -9.72 11.59
C ASN A 19 -16.48 -9.78 10.11
N ASP A 20 -17.01 -10.92 9.66
CA ASP A 20 -17.37 -11.19 8.27
C ASP A 20 -18.32 -10.14 7.69
N GLN A 21 -19.31 -9.70 8.47
CA GLN A 21 -20.30 -8.70 7.99
C GLN A 21 -19.66 -7.33 7.77
N HIS A 22 -18.66 -6.96 8.57
CA HIS A 22 -17.94 -5.71 8.35
C HIS A 22 -17.12 -5.77 7.07
N ILE A 23 -16.44 -6.89 6.81
CA ILE A 23 -15.66 -7.05 5.58
C ILE A 23 -16.55 -7.01 4.34
N LYS A 24 -17.64 -7.76 4.31
CA LYS A 24 -18.60 -7.86 3.18
C LYS A 24 -19.25 -6.54 2.74
N ASN A 25 -19.28 -5.55 3.61
CA ASN A 25 -19.88 -4.24 3.30
C ASN A 25 -18.90 -3.22 2.70
N HIS A 26 -17.64 -3.62 2.40
CA HIS A 26 -16.62 -2.75 1.87
C HIS A 26 -16.19 -3.15 0.46
N LYS A 27 -15.71 -2.20 -0.34
CA LYS A 27 -15.25 -2.47 -1.71
C LYS A 27 -13.83 -3.07 -1.73
N ILE A 28 -12.98 -2.62 -0.81
CA ILE A 28 -11.55 -2.94 -0.78
C ILE A 28 -11.14 -3.25 0.66
N ALA A 29 -10.46 -4.36 0.87
CA ALA A 29 -9.74 -4.65 2.10
C ALA A 29 -8.28 -4.25 1.94
N TYR A 30 -7.69 -3.61 2.97
CA TYR A 30 -6.28 -3.18 2.97
C TYR A 30 -5.51 -3.94 4.04
N LEU A 31 -4.44 -4.63 3.62
CA LEU A 31 -3.58 -5.46 4.44
C LEU A 31 -2.20 -4.84 4.58
N GLU A 32 -1.58 -4.99 5.74
CA GLU A 32 -0.24 -4.47 6.02
C GLU A 32 0.76 -5.59 6.32
N GLY A 33 1.91 -5.54 5.67
CA GLY A 33 3.01 -6.49 5.88
C GLY A 33 3.53 -6.52 7.31
N TYR A 34 3.46 -5.42 8.04
CA TYR A 34 3.86 -5.36 9.46
C TYR A 34 3.18 -6.42 10.35
N LEU A 35 1.93 -6.76 10.06
CA LEU A 35 1.18 -7.74 10.85
C LEU A 35 1.58 -9.18 10.53
N TRP A 36 2.42 -9.41 9.52
CA TRP A 36 2.87 -10.73 9.11
C TRP A 36 3.87 -11.38 10.08
N ASP A 37 4.51 -10.59 10.93
CA ASP A 37 5.45 -11.07 11.96
C ASP A 37 4.76 -11.89 13.06
N ASN A 38 3.47 -11.65 13.31
CA ASN A 38 2.72 -12.37 14.33
C ASN A 38 1.80 -13.42 13.68
N GLU A 39 1.97 -14.69 14.05
CA GLU A 39 1.23 -15.81 13.46
C GLU A 39 -0.30 -15.69 13.65
N ASN A 40 -0.77 -15.09 14.74
CA ASN A 40 -2.20 -14.90 14.96
C ASN A 40 -2.76 -13.78 14.08
N ALA A 41 -2.03 -12.68 13.95
CA ALA A 41 -2.39 -11.60 13.03
C ALA A 41 -2.34 -12.06 11.57
N LYS A 42 -1.35 -12.89 11.19
CA LYS A 42 -1.27 -13.52 9.88
C LYS A 42 -2.50 -14.39 9.57
N LYS A 43 -2.97 -15.17 10.55
CA LYS A 43 -4.22 -15.95 10.42
C LYS A 43 -5.44 -15.05 10.24
N ALA A 44 -5.50 -13.92 10.97
CA ALA A 44 -6.57 -12.94 10.81
C ALA A 44 -6.59 -12.34 9.40
N MET A 45 -5.43 -11.97 8.86
CA MET A 45 -5.32 -11.48 7.48
C MET A 45 -5.71 -12.55 6.44
N LYS A 46 -5.29 -13.80 6.62
CA LYS A 46 -5.73 -14.90 5.74
C LYS A 46 -7.23 -15.09 5.76
N LYS A 47 -7.86 -15.04 6.95
CA LYS A 47 -9.33 -15.05 7.06
C LYS A 47 -9.98 -13.89 6.32
N MET A 48 -9.40 -12.69 6.40
CA MET A 48 -9.87 -11.52 5.65
C MET A 48 -9.81 -11.75 4.13
N VAL A 49 -8.69 -12.30 3.64
CA VAL A 49 -8.52 -12.68 2.23
C VAL A 49 -9.60 -13.67 1.79
N ASP A 50 -9.86 -14.73 2.55
CA ASP A 50 -10.87 -15.74 2.23
C ASP A 50 -12.28 -15.13 2.12
N ILE A 51 -12.64 -14.22 3.04
CA ILE A 51 -13.93 -13.52 3.00
C ILE A 51 -14.02 -12.62 1.76
N CYS A 52 -12.99 -11.83 1.47
CA CYS A 52 -12.97 -10.94 0.31
C CYS A 52 -13.10 -11.71 -1.00
N LYS A 53 -12.37 -12.81 -1.16
CA LYS A 53 -12.46 -13.66 -2.35
C LYS A 53 -13.85 -14.28 -2.53
N ALA A 54 -14.48 -14.72 -1.44
CA ALA A 54 -15.83 -15.27 -1.49
C ALA A 54 -16.89 -14.26 -1.96
N ASP A 55 -16.66 -12.98 -1.69
CA ASP A 55 -17.58 -11.88 -2.05
C ASP A 55 -17.10 -11.05 -3.27
N ASN A 56 -16.03 -11.47 -3.97
CA ASN A 56 -15.42 -10.76 -5.11
C ASN A 56 -15.02 -9.32 -4.77
N GLN A 57 -14.53 -9.08 -3.55
CA GLN A 57 -14.01 -7.79 -3.13
C GLN A 57 -12.53 -7.68 -3.50
N GLN A 58 -12.07 -6.46 -3.76
CA GLN A 58 -10.66 -6.21 -4.02
C GLN A 58 -9.82 -6.26 -2.74
N ILE A 59 -8.62 -6.77 -2.88
CA ILE A 59 -7.64 -6.87 -1.80
C ILE A 59 -6.41 -6.06 -2.16
N ALA A 60 -6.12 -5.06 -1.31
CA ALA A 60 -4.93 -4.25 -1.39
C ALA A 60 -3.92 -4.68 -0.32
N PHE A 61 -2.66 -4.70 -0.66
CA PHE A 61 -1.58 -5.07 0.25
C PHE A 61 -0.42 -4.08 0.15
N THR A 62 0.17 -3.70 1.28
CA THR A 62 1.44 -2.97 1.31
C THR A 62 2.56 -3.85 1.85
N LEU A 63 3.74 -3.74 1.23
CA LEU A 63 4.96 -4.43 1.70
C LEU A 63 5.45 -3.87 3.04
N SER A 64 5.01 -2.66 3.41
CA SER A 64 5.22 -1.98 4.69
C SER A 64 6.63 -1.46 4.94
N ASP A 65 7.64 -2.31 4.92
CA ASP A 65 9.05 -1.90 4.95
C ASP A 65 10.00 -2.99 4.41
N LEU A 66 11.24 -2.60 4.16
CA LEU A 66 12.28 -3.49 3.65
C LEU A 66 12.54 -4.68 4.58
N PHE A 67 12.49 -4.48 5.91
CA PHE A 67 12.71 -5.56 6.88
C PHE A 67 11.58 -6.60 6.85
N CYS A 68 10.34 -6.17 6.62
CA CYS A 68 9.22 -7.10 6.42
C CYS A 68 9.42 -7.93 5.15
N VAL A 69 9.81 -7.30 4.05
CA VAL A 69 10.11 -8.00 2.79
C VAL A 69 11.23 -9.02 2.99
N ASP A 70 12.32 -8.65 3.63
CA ASP A 70 13.46 -9.55 3.83
C ASP A 70 13.10 -10.78 4.68
N ARG A 71 12.25 -10.61 5.69
CA ARG A 71 11.80 -11.71 6.56
C ARG A 71 10.74 -12.61 5.90
N HIS A 72 9.88 -12.04 5.05
CA HIS A 72 8.66 -12.71 4.60
C HIS A 72 8.53 -12.82 3.07
N ARG A 73 9.62 -12.59 2.31
CA ARG A 73 9.62 -12.48 0.85
C ARG A 73 8.82 -13.59 0.14
N ASP A 74 9.09 -14.84 0.48
CA ASP A 74 8.42 -15.97 -0.18
C ASP A 74 6.93 -16.04 0.17
N SER A 75 6.59 -15.79 1.43
CA SER A 75 5.20 -15.72 1.89
C SER A 75 4.43 -14.53 1.29
N PHE A 76 5.12 -13.39 1.11
CA PHE A 76 4.56 -12.24 0.40
C PHE A 76 4.37 -12.54 -1.09
N ARG A 77 5.34 -13.22 -1.72
CA ARG A 77 5.20 -13.65 -3.12
C ARG A 77 3.97 -14.54 -3.31
N GLU A 78 3.80 -15.54 -2.46
CA GLU A 78 2.63 -16.42 -2.49
C GLU A 78 1.32 -15.64 -2.37
N LEU A 79 1.25 -14.69 -1.40
CA LEU A 79 0.07 -13.85 -1.21
C LEU A 79 -0.19 -12.94 -2.43
N ILE A 80 0.85 -12.27 -2.93
CA ILE A 80 0.75 -11.33 -4.07
C ILE A 80 0.26 -12.04 -5.31
N GLU A 81 0.84 -13.19 -5.65
CA GLU A 81 0.52 -13.92 -6.89
C GLU A 81 -0.87 -14.55 -6.88
N ASN A 82 -1.42 -14.90 -5.70
CA ASN A 82 -2.67 -15.64 -5.61
C ASN A 82 -3.88 -14.82 -5.16
N ASP A 83 -3.66 -13.74 -4.41
CA ASP A 83 -4.74 -13.16 -3.62
C ASP A 83 -4.86 -11.62 -3.71
N ILE A 84 -3.86 -10.92 -4.23
CA ILE A 84 -3.82 -9.46 -4.22
C ILE A 84 -4.24 -8.87 -5.57
N ASP A 85 -5.04 -7.80 -5.51
CA ASP A 85 -5.45 -7.01 -6.68
C ASP A 85 -4.67 -5.70 -6.80
N ILE A 86 -4.23 -5.13 -5.67
CA ILE A 86 -3.54 -3.84 -5.60
C ILE A 86 -2.35 -3.97 -4.65
N LEU A 87 -1.14 -3.77 -5.18
CA LEU A 87 0.10 -3.82 -4.40
C LEU A 87 0.66 -2.41 -4.19
N PHE A 88 1.05 -2.09 -2.97
CA PHE A 88 1.79 -0.88 -2.61
C PHE A 88 3.21 -1.23 -2.17
N ALA A 89 4.17 -0.47 -2.68
CA ALA A 89 5.57 -0.58 -2.30
C ALA A 89 6.30 0.75 -2.52
N ASN A 90 7.41 0.96 -1.84
CA ASN A 90 8.39 1.94 -2.30
C ASN A 90 9.42 1.29 -3.26
N GLU A 91 10.30 2.11 -3.85
CA GLU A 91 11.31 1.64 -4.81
C GLU A 91 12.22 0.53 -4.21
N ASP A 92 12.62 0.65 -2.94
CA ASP A 92 13.50 -0.34 -2.30
C ASP A 92 12.76 -1.62 -1.93
N GLU A 93 11.53 -1.51 -1.47
CA GLU A 93 10.67 -2.65 -1.14
C GLU A 93 10.37 -3.50 -2.38
N ILE A 94 9.99 -2.86 -3.50
CA ILE A 94 9.67 -3.61 -4.72
C ILE A 94 10.91 -4.27 -5.34
N LYS A 95 12.08 -3.60 -5.29
CA LYS A 95 13.37 -4.22 -5.69
C LYS A 95 13.71 -5.43 -4.82
N ALA A 96 13.53 -5.31 -3.50
CA ALA A 96 13.77 -6.44 -2.59
C ALA A 96 12.80 -7.60 -2.83
N GLN A 97 11.52 -7.32 -3.04
CA GLN A 97 10.50 -8.34 -3.30
C GLN A 97 10.75 -9.06 -4.63
N SER A 98 11.07 -8.31 -5.68
CA SER A 98 11.38 -8.86 -7.02
C SER A 98 12.77 -9.47 -7.13
N GLN A 99 13.68 -9.15 -6.21
CA GLN A 99 15.10 -9.47 -6.27
C GLN A 99 15.83 -8.82 -7.47
N GLU A 100 15.29 -7.69 -7.95
CA GLU A 100 15.87 -6.92 -9.03
C GLU A 100 16.85 -5.85 -8.51
N SER A 101 17.94 -5.66 -9.22
CA SER A 101 19.00 -4.73 -8.81
C SER A 101 18.71 -3.28 -9.16
N ASN A 102 17.81 -3.02 -10.11
CA ASN A 102 17.46 -1.70 -10.59
C ASN A 102 15.95 -1.51 -10.67
N PHE A 103 15.54 -0.25 -10.85
CA PHE A 103 14.13 0.12 -10.87
C PHE A 103 13.39 -0.41 -12.11
N GLU A 104 14.07 -0.44 -13.25
CA GLU A 104 13.51 -0.92 -14.52
C GLU A 104 13.12 -2.40 -14.41
N GLY A 105 13.99 -3.24 -13.83
CA GLY A 105 13.69 -4.64 -13.55
C GLY A 105 12.51 -4.81 -12.60
N ALA A 106 12.45 -3.98 -11.55
CA ALA A 106 11.32 -3.99 -10.62
C ALA A 106 9.99 -3.59 -11.29
N VAL A 107 10.01 -2.66 -12.26
CA VAL A 107 8.83 -2.30 -13.06
C VAL A 107 8.41 -3.47 -13.97
N GLU A 108 9.34 -4.17 -14.59
CA GLU A 108 9.01 -5.36 -15.40
C GLU A 108 8.41 -6.48 -14.52
N TYR A 109 8.94 -6.67 -13.32
CA TYR A 109 8.32 -7.56 -12.34
C TYR A 109 6.88 -7.11 -12.02
N ALA A 110 6.66 -5.82 -11.74
CA ALA A 110 5.33 -5.29 -11.47
C ALA A 110 4.34 -5.53 -12.63
N LYS A 111 4.78 -5.39 -13.87
CA LYS A 111 3.97 -5.74 -15.06
C LYS A 111 3.61 -7.23 -15.13
N SER A 112 4.55 -8.10 -14.74
CA SER A 112 4.33 -9.55 -14.78
C SER A 112 3.21 -10.01 -13.86
N LEU A 113 2.93 -9.25 -12.79
CA LEU A 113 1.88 -9.55 -11.81
C LEU A 113 0.46 -9.36 -12.34
N LYS A 114 0.29 -8.59 -13.44
CA LYS A 114 -1.02 -8.34 -14.11
C LYS A 114 -2.11 -7.71 -13.23
N MET A 115 -1.70 -7.08 -12.14
CA MET A 115 -2.53 -6.35 -11.18
C MET A 115 -2.20 -4.85 -11.18
N THR A 116 -2.80 -4.08 -10.28
CA THR A 116 -2.38 -2.70 -10.03
C THR A 116 -1.22 -2.69 -9.03
N VAL A 117 -0.08 -2.12 -9.42
CA VAL A 117 1.08 -1.96 -8.54
C VAL A 117 1.45 -0.48 -8.44
N ALA A 118 1.43 0.09 -7.27
CA ALA A 118 1.77 1.48 -7.00
C ALA A 118 3.13 1.55 -6.29
N ILE A 119 4.10 2.19 -6.93
CA ILE A 119 5.48 2.26 -6.45
C ILE A 119 5.84 3.72 -6.16
N THR A 120 6.03 4.05 -4.89
CA THR A 120 6.47 5.39 -4.48
C THR A 120 7.99 5.54 -4.60
N ARG A 121 8.45 6.74 -4.99
CA ARG A 121 9.85 7.04 -5.30
C ARG A 121 10.33 8.34 -4.67
N ALA A 122 9.81 8.67 -3.50
CA ALA A 122 10.11 9.90 -2.75
C ALA A 122 9.95 11.16 -3.63
N GLU A 123 11.01 11.98 -3.76
CA GLU A 123 11.01 13.22 -4.56
C GLU A 123 10.84 12.99 -6.07
N LYS A 124 10.98 11.77 -6.55
CA LYS A 124 10.75 11.41 -7.95
C LYS A 124 9.26 11.13 -8.25
N GLY A 125 8.36 11.27 -7.26
CA GLY A 125 6.95 10.97 -7.40
C GLY A 125 6.65 9.48 -7.26
N SER A 126 5.87 8.92 -8.18
CA SER A 126 5.51 7.51 -8.15
C SER A 126 5.26 6.95 -9.55
N VAL A 127 5.23 5.64 -9.63
CA VAL A 127 4.84 4.90 -10.83
C VAL A 127 3.69 3.99 -10.46
N VAL A 128 2.62 4.02 -11.25
CA VAL A 128 1.52 3.06 -11.12
C VAL A 128 1.52 2.17 -12.36
N VAL A 129 1.69 0.89 -12.13
CA VAL A 129 1.57 -0.14 -13.17
C VAL A 129 0.16 -0.70 -13.11
N GLU A 130 -0.57 -0.62 -14.22
CA GLU A 130 -1.88 -1.23 -14.37
C GLU A 130 -1.85 -2.20 -15.54
N LYS A 131 -1.82 -3.50 -15.25
CA LYS A 131 -1.59 -4.55 -16.26
C LYS A 131 -0.24 -4.34 -16.97
N ASP A 132 -0.26 -3.91 -18.24
CA ASP A 132 0.95 -3.66 -19.04
C ASP A 132 1.28 -2.16 -19.19
N LYS A 133 0.43 -1.27 -18.62
CA LYS A 133 0.63 0.17 -18.70
C LYS A 133 1.44 0.67 -17.50
N VAL A 134 2.43 1.50 -17.78
CA VAL A 134 3.23 2.20 -16.77
C VAL A 134 2.85 3.68 -16.83
N ILE A 135 2.38 4.20 -15.71
CA ILE A 135 1.90 5.57 -15.57
C ILE A 135 2.77 6.27 -14.55
N GLU A 136 3.54 7.25 -15.02
CA GLU A 136 4.33 8.10 -14.13
C GLU A 136 3.46 9.19 -13.54
N ILE A 137 3.54 9.35 -12.21
CA ILE A 137 2.83 10.36 -11.44
C ILE A 137 3.85 11.32 -10.86
N ASN A 138 3.75 12.57 -11.27
CA ASN A 138 4.65 13.61 -10.78
C ASN A 138 4.45 13.86 -9.28
N PRO A 139 5.51 14.17 -8.53
CA PRO A 139 5.40 14.57 -7.14
C PRO A 139 4.70 15.94 -7.04
N ILE A 140 3.88 16.11 -6.01
CA ILE A 140 3.40 17.44 -5.64
C ILE A 140 4.50 18.14 -4.84
N GLN A 141 4.89 19.31 -5.31
CA GLN A 141 5.91 20.11 -4.64
C GLN A 141 5.38 20.66 -3.32
N VAL A 142 6.18 20.53 -2.28
CA VAL A 142 5.91 21.12 -0.96
C VAL A 142 7.04 22.11 -0.63
N ASP A 143 6.72 23.17 0.07
CA ASP A 143 7.73 24.17 0.46
C ASP A 143 8.83 23.58 1.34
N LYS A 144 8.46 22.64 2.20
CA LYS A 144 9.37 21.94 3.10
C LYS A 144 8.82 20.56 3.48
N VAL A 145 9.68 19.55 3.39
CA VAL A 145 9.42 18.24 4.00
C VAL A 145 9.72 18.34 5.50
N VAL A 146 8.70 18.18 6.33
CA VAL A 146 8.80 18.27 7.81
C VAL A 146 8.90 16.88 8.43
N ASP A 147 7.99 15.99 8.08
CA ASP A 147 7.90 14.63 8.60
C ASP A 147 7.35 13.68 7.53
N THR A 148 8.05 12.59 7.24
CA THR A 148 7.60 11.61 6.25
C THR A 148 6.78 10.46 6.85
N THR A 149 6.48 10.52 8.15
CA THR A 149 5.65 9.51 8.82
C THR A 149 4.23 9.52 8.25
N GLY A 150 3.76 8.37 7.79
CA GLY A 150 2.44 8.23 7.18
C GLY A 150 2.37 8.59 5.69
N ALA A 151 3.49 8.96 5.03
CA ALA A 151 3.49 9.30 3.61
C ALA A 151 2.97 8.13 2.73
N GLY A 152 3.43 6.90 3.00
CA GLY A 152 2.98 5.70 2.32
C GLY A 152 1.49 5.40 2.57
N ASP A 153 1.05 5.56 3.82
CA ASP A 153 -0.34 5.31 4.22
C ASP A 153 -1.30 6.29 3.53
N LEU A 154 -0.94 7.57 3.51
CA LEU A 154 -1.75 8.60 2.86
C LEU A 154 -1.71 8.48 1.32
N TYR A 155 -0.58 8.07 0.76
CA TYR A 155 -0.49 7.73 -0.65
C TYR A 155 -1.46 6.59 -0.99
N ALA A 156 -1.43 5.50 -0.23
CA ALA A 156 -2.35 4.37 -0.39
C ALA A 156 -3.81 4.81 -0.22
N ALA A 157 -4.12 5.61 0.80
CA ALA A 157 -5.46 6.12 1.04
C ALA A 157 -5.99 6.94 -0.14
N GLY A 158 -5.17 7.84 -0.72
CA GLY A 158 -5.54 8.64 -1.88
C GLY A 158 -5.80 7.80 -3.13
N LEU A 159 -4.93 6.81 -3.41
CA LEU A 159 -5.10 5.90 -4.55
C LEU A 159 -6.38 5.06 -4.40
N LEU A 160 -6.55 4.41 -3.25
CA LEU A 160 -7.73 3.58 -2.96
C LEU A 160 -9.04 4.38 -2.97
N PHE A 161 -9.00 5.64 -2.51
CA PHE A 161 -10.13 6.55 -2.62
C PHE A 161 -10.57 6.76 -4.07
N GLY A 162 -9.62 6.97 -4.98
CA GLY A 162 -9.88 7.11 -6.41
C GLY A 162 -10.43 5.81 -7.02
N ILE A 163 -9.78 4.68 -6.76
CA ILE A 163 -10.21 3.35 -7.24
C ILE A 163 -11.62 3.02 -6.78
N ALA A 164 -11.93 3.22 -5.49
CA ALA A 164 -13.26 2.96 -4.93
C ALA A 164 -14.36 3.83 -5.56
N ARG A 165 -13.99 4.93 -6.24
CA ARG A 165 -14.86 5.83 -7.01
C ARG A 165 -14.75 5.66 -8.53
N GLU A 166 -14.11 4.59 -8.97
CA GLU A 166 -13.99 4.22 -10.39
C GLU A 166 -13.35 5.33 -11.25
N LYS A 167 -12.40 6.07 -10.65
CA LYS A 167 -11.59 7.05 -11.37
C LYS A 167 -10.52 6.34 -12.20
N ASP A 168 -10.10 6.97 -13.30
CA ASP A 168 -8.94 6.49 -14.04
C ASP A 168 -7.68 6.49 -13.16
N ILE A 169 -6.75 5.62 -13.46
CA ILE A 169 -5.61 5.36 -12.60
C ILE A 169 -4.66 6.56 -12.48
N SER A 170 -4.59 7.43 -13.50
CA SER A 170 -3.80 8.66 -13.45
C SER A 170 -4.40 9.64 -12.41
N THR A 171 -5.72 9.78 -12.41
CA THR A 171 -6.46 10.56 -11.39
C THR A 171 -6.26 9.95 -10.00
N CYS A 172 -6.31 8.63 -9.86
CA CYS A 172 -6.05 7.95 -8.58
C CYS A 172 -4.63 8.25 -8.06
N GLY A 173 -3.62 8.19 -8.94
CA GLY A 173 -2.24 8.52 -8.61
C GLY A 173 -2.05 9.98 -8.20
N ASN A 174 -2.75 10.91 -8.86
CA ASN A 174 -2.73 12.32 -8.47
C ASN A 174 -3.34 12.54 -7.08
N TYR A 175 -4.47 11.89 -6.76
CA TYR A 175 -5.05 11.94 -5.41
C TYR A 175 -4.08 11.39 -4.36
N ALA A 176 -3.39 10.31 -4.68
CA ALA A 176 -2.35 9.73 -3.83
C ALA A 176 -1.21 10.70 -3.57
N SER A 177 -0.70 11.36 -4.62
CA SER A 177 0.38 12.36 -4.50
C SER A 177 -0.05 13.57 -3.67
N VAL A 178 -1.28 14.07 -3.84
CA VAL A 178 -1.82 15.18 -3.05
C VAL A 178 -1.91 14.81 -1.56
N ALA A 179 -2.42 13.63 -1.25
CA ALA A 179 -2.52 13.16 0.13
C ALA A 179 -1.14 12.95 0.78
N ALA A 180 -0.17 12.43 0.03
CA ALA A 180 1.21 12.28 0.49
C ALA A 180 1.91 13.63 0.69
N ALA A 181 1.66 14.62 -0.17
CA ALA A 181 2.23 15.96 -0.05
C ALA A 181 1.70 16.70 1.19
N GLU A 182 0.42 16.58 1.49
CA GLU A 182 -0.18 17.16 2.69
C GLU A 182 0.49 16.61 3.95
N ILE A 183 0.56 15.28 4.09
CA ILE A 183 1.05 14.67 5.32
C ILE A 183 2.53 14.96 5.60
N ILE A 184 3.37 15.08 4.56
CA ILE A 184 4.81 15.36 4.74
C ILE A 184 5.12 16.82 5.05
N SER A 185 4.14 17.73 4.96
CA SER A 185 4.30 19.15 5.20
C SER A 185 4.26 19.55 6.69
N HIS A 186 3.90 18.63 7.57
CA HIS A 186 3.77 18.87 9.02
C HIS A 186 4.18 17.64 9.85
N TYR A 187 4.15 17.77 11.18
CA TYR A 187 4.41 16.63 12.07
C TYR A 187 3.16 15.78 12.29
N GLY A 188 3.38 14.47 12.36
CA GLY A 188 2.35 13.48 12.69
C GLY A 188 1.77 12.79 11.45
N ALA A 189 1.14 11.64 11.68
CA ALA A 189 0.66 10.74 10.62
C ALA A 189 -0.83 10.91 10.27
N ARG A 190 -1.45 12.01 10.67
CA ARG A 190 -2.85 12.31 10.35
C ARG A 190 -2.97 13.64 9.64
N PRO A 191 -3.78 13.74 8.56
CA PRO A 191 -3.99 14.99 7.84
C PRO A 191 -4.51 16.09 8.75
N LEU A 192 -4.02 17.31 8.58
CA LEU A 192 -4.52 18.49 9.29
C LEU A 192 -5.69 19.15 8.57
N VAL A 193 -5.92 18.78 7.32
CA VAL A 193 -7.02 19.30 6.50
C VAL A 193 -7.88 18.15 5.97
N LYS A 194 -9.11 18.47 5.59
CA LYS A 194 -9.98 17.50 4.91
C LYS A 194 -9.45 17.28 3.50
N LEU A 195 -8.88 16.12 3.22
CA LEU A 195 -8.23 15.80 1.93
C LEU A 195 -9.17 16.00 0.74
N SER A 196 -10.49 15.76 0.89
CA SER A 196 -11.46 16.01 -0.18
C SER A 196 -11.57 17.49 -0.60
N ASN A 197 -10.93 18.43 0.10
CA ASN A 197 -10.87 19.83 -0.32
C ASN A 197 -9.65 20.12 -1.20
N LEU A 198 -8.74 19.14 -1.35
CA LEU A 198 -7.50 19.25 -2.10
C LEU A 198 -7.56 18.53 -3.46
N ILE A 199 -8.57 17.68 -3.66
CA ILE A 199 -8.75 16.77 -4.82
C ILE A 199 -10.09 17.01 -5.52
#